data_7b9b958c2badef31a8e4cc9373428c46
#
_entry.id   7b9b958c2badef31a8e4cc9373428c46
#
_cell.length_a   1.000
_cell.length_b   1.000
_cell.length_c   1.000
_cell.angle_alpha   90.00
_cell.angle_beta   90.00
_cell.angle_gamma   90.00
#
_symmetry.space_group_name_H-M   'P 1'
#
loop_
_entity.id
_entity.type
_entity.pdbx_description
1 polymer ?
#
loop_
_entity_poly.entity_id
_entity_poly.type
_entity_poly.pdbx_seq_one_letter_code
_entity_poly.pdbx_strand_id
1 'polypeptide(L)'
;MEQRHLGRTGLRVSRLGLGTLNWARDTDEQEAADQLKAFWEAGGTLVDTADIYADGGAEYLLGRLTEGLVPREDLVIATKAGSVLAADRRVDGSRRHLLTALDASLERLGTEYVDLWQLHAFDPHTPLEETLQALDLAVTSGRARYVGLSNFSGWQLAKAATWQLAAPGVRNRLASTQMEYSLLQRGVEREVLPAALDLGMGLLPSSPLGRGVLTGKYRHATPADSRGASEHLAPFVAPYLDETAGRVVEAVTTAADGLAVTPLQVALSWVRDRPGVTAPILGARTEAQLRAALSVETLSLPDEIRRALDDVSAPVHHYPDHDWSTL
;
A
#
# COMPACT_ATOMS: atom_id res chain seq x y z
N MET A 1 -2.60 6.59 -17.74
CA MET A 1 -1.84 5.63 -16.87
C MET A 1 -2.20 4.20 -17.25
N GLU A 2 -1.22 3.26 -17.26
CA GLU A 2 -1.47 1.84 -17.48
C GLU A 2 -2.41 1.26 -16.42
N GLN A 3 -3.30 0.33 -16.84
CA GLN A 3 -4.23 -0.35 -15.94
C GLN A 3 -3.81 -1.82 -15.82
N ARG A 4 -3.74 -2.34 -14.58
CA ARG A 4 -3.37 -3.72 -14.25
C ARG A 4 -4.51 -4.44 -13.55
N HIS A 5 -4.61 -5.75 -13.74
CA HIS A 5 -5.52 -6.55 -12.94
C HIS A 5 -5.04 -6.67 -11.49
N LEU A 6 -5.95 -6.53 -10.53
CA LEU A 6 -5.66 -6.78 -9.13
C LEU A 6 -5.67 -8.29 -8.87
N GLY A 7 -4.49 -8.88 -8.89
CA GLY A 7 -4.35 -10.33 -8.82
C GLY A 7 -5.08 -11.06 -9.95
N ARG A 8 -5.63 -12.23 -9.66
CA ARG A 8 -6.45 -13.03 -10.60
C ARG A 8 -7.93 -12.66 -10.50
N THR A 9 -8.24 -11.36 -10.56
CA THR A 9 -9.63 -10.86 -10.52
C THR A 9 -9.97 -10.08 -11.78
N GLY A 10 -11.24 -9.75 -11.97
CA GLY A 10 -11.68 -8.85 -13.02
C GLY A 10 -11.46 -7.35 -12.71
N LEU A 11 -11.07 -7.02 -11.47
CA LEU A 11 -10.84 -5.63 -11.09
C LEU A 11 -9.55 -5.10 -11.73
N ARG A 12 -9.68 -4.00 -12.45
CA ARG A 12 -8.54 -3.27 -13.02
C ARG A 12 -8.30 -2.00 -12.23
N VAL A 13 -7.04 -1.72 -11.93
CA VAL A 13 -6.59 -0.54 -11.21
C VAL A 13 -5.41 0.10 -11.92
N SER A 14 -5.24 1.41 -11.76
CA SER A 14 -4.03 2.09 -12.22
C SER A 14 -2.78 1.48 -11.57
N ARG A 15 -1.68 1.37 -12.32
CA ARG A 15 -0.43 0.77 -11.83
C ARG A 15 0.31 1.59 -10.77
N LEU A 16 -0.24 2.75 -10.39
CA LEU A 16 0.10 3.55 -9.23
C LEU A 16 -1.18 3.85 -8.48
N GLY A 17 -1.14 3.83 -7.15
CA GLY A 17 -2.26 4.18 -6.28
C GLY A 17 -1.99 5.47 -5.52
N LEU A 18 -3.03 6.26 -5.25
CA LEU A 18 -2.96 7.45 -4.39
C LEU A 18 -3.32 7.06 -2.96
N GLY A 19 -2.39 7.26 -2.02
CA GLY A 19 -2.60 7.02 -0.59
C GLY A 19 -2.95 8.31 0.16
N THR A 20 -3.94 8.25 1.01
CA THR A 20 -4.52 9.38 1.72
C THR A 20 -4.07 9.50 3.20
N LEU A 21 -3.04 8.77 3.63
CA LEU A 21 -2.56 8.77 5.03
C LEU A 21 -2.31 10.18 5.61
N ASN A 22 -1.87 11.13 4.77
CA ASN A 22 -1.57 12.49 5.20
C ASN A 22 -2.79 13.42 5.18
N TRP A 23 -3.88 13.04 4.53
CA TRP A 23 -5.06 13.89 4.35
C TRP A 23 -5.75 14.18 5.68
N ALA A 24 -6.35 15.37 5.77
CA ALA A 24 -7.04 15.89 6.96
C ALA A 24 -6.15 16.03 8.21
N ARG A 25 -4.82 15.78 8.09
CA ARG A 25 -3.86 16.01 9.17
C ARG A 25 -2.67 16.86 8.72
N ASP A 26 -1.89 16.38 7.73
CA ASP A 26 -0.70 17.05 7.21
C ASP A 26 -0.95 17.66 5.82
N THR A 27 -2.10 17.38 5.22
CA THR A 27 -2.57 17.83 3.92
C THR A 27 -3.99 18.37 4.10
N ASP A 28 -4.24 19.62 3.82
CA ASP A 28 -5.55 20.25 3.93
C ASP A 28 -6.48 19.85 2.76
N GLU A 29 -7.74 20.34 2.82
CA GLU A 29 -8.77 20.01 1.84
C GLU A 29 -8.42 20.49 0.42
N GLN A 30 -7.86 21.70 0.28
CA GLN A 30 -7.51 22.24 -1.03
C GLN A 30 -6.37 21.43 -1.67
N GLU A 31 -5.35 21.15 -0.92
CA GLU A 31 -4.20 20.36 -1.38
C GLU A 31 -4.62 18.90 -1.70
N ALA A 32 -5.53 18.32 -0.90
CA ALA A 32 -6.07 16.99 -1.18
C ALA A 32 -6.90 16.97 -2.47
N ALA A 33 -7.69 18.03 -2.72
CA ALA A 33 -8.44 18.21 -3.95
C ALA A 33 -7.51 18.30 -5.17
N ASP A 34 -6.44 19.10 -5.07
CA ASP A 34 -5.46 19.26 -6.15
C ASP A 34 -4.72 17.94 -6.42
N GLN A 35 -4.37 17.18 -5.36
CA GLN A 35 -3.79 15.85 -5.49
C GLN A 35 -4.76 14.86 -6.19
N LEU A 36 -6.01 14.78 -5.75
CA LEU A 36 -7.00 13.87 -6.33
C LEU A 36 -7.23 14.19 -7.82
N LYS A 37 -7.39 15.46 -8.15
CA LYS A 37 -7.58 15.94 -9.51
C LYS A 37 -6.37 15.60 -10.38
N ALA A 38 -5.15 15.90 -9.92
CA ALA A 38 -3.91 15.61 -10.64
C ALA A 38 -3.73 14.11 -10.89
N PHE A 39 -4.10 13.28 -9.91
CA PHE A 39 -4.05 11.82 -10.02
C PHE A 39 -5.05 11.30 -11.07
N TRP A 40 -6.31 11.74 -11.00
CA TRP A 40 -7.36 11.38 -11.92
C TRP A 40 -7.05 11.83 -13.36
N GLU A 41 -6.62 13.07 -13.55
CA GLU A 41 -6.20 13.61 -14.86
C GLU A 41 -5.03 12.81 -15.49
N ALA A 42 -4.15 12.24 -14.66
CA ALA A 42 -3.08 11.34 -15.10
C ALA A 42 -3.59 9.91 -15.44
N GLY A 43 -4.90 9.64 -15.34
CA GLY A 43 -5.51 8.33 -15.56
C GLY A 43 -5.36 7.38 -14.37
N GLY A 44 -5.14 7.93 -13.17
CA GLY A 44 -5.13 7.18 -11.91
C GLY A 44 -6.54 6.81 -11.47
N THR A 45 -6.74 5.61 -10.98
CA THR A 45 -8.04 5.11 -10.51
C THR A 45 -8.01 4.62 -9.06
N LEU A 46 -6.91 4.02 -8.59
CA LEU A 46 -6.82 3.43 -7.26
C LEU A 46 -6.54 4.50 -6.20
N VAL A 47 -7.48 4.73 -5.29
CA VAL A 47 -7.31 5.59 -4.11
C VAL A 47 -7.38 4.73 -2.85
N ASP A 48 -6.32 4.77 -2.04
CA ASP A 48 -6.15 3.96 -0.83
C ASP A 48 -6.27 4.81 0.42
N THR A 49 -7.22 4.47 1.29
CA THR A 49 -7.49 5.11 2.57
C THR A 49 -7.60 4.07 3.70
N ALA A 50 -7.98 4.48 4.90
CA ALA A 50 -8.32 3.61 6.03
C ALA A 50 -9.18 4.35 7.06
N ASP A 51 -9.97 3.60 7.83
CA ASP A 51 -10.85 4.09 8.90
C ASP A 51 -10.10 4.89 9.99
N ILE A 52 -8.84 4.55 10.27
CA ILE A 52 -8.03 5.21 11.30
C ILE A 52 -7.24 6.44 10.79
N TYR A 53 -7.22 6.73 9.48
CA TYR A 53 -6.44 7.86 8.96
C TYR A 53 -7.09 9.17 9.36
N ALA A 54 -6.38 9.96 10.18
CA ALA A 54 -6.88 11.19 10.80
C ALA A 54 -8.25 10.96 11.50
N ASP A 55 -8.39 9.83 12.22
CA ASP A 55 -9.62 9.44 12.93
C ASP A 55 -10.87 9.42 12.03
N GLY A 56 -10.71 8.95 10.78
CA GLY A 56 -11.75 8.92 9.74
C GLY A 56 -11.82 10.18 8.88
N GLY A 57 -11.05 11.21 9.20
CA GLY A 57 -11.03 12.46 8.46
C GLY A 57 -10.58 12.31 7.01
N ALA A 58 -9.67 11.37 6.73
CA ALA A 58 -9.23 11.10 5.36
C ALA A 58 -10.36 10.49 4.49
N GLU A 59 -11.17 9.57 5.04
CA GLU A 59 -12.34 9.01 4.34
C GLU A 59 -13.41 10.07 4.13
N TYR A 60 -13.70 10.88 5.15
CA TYR A 60 -14.68 11.97 5.05
C TYR A 60 -14.27 12.97 3.96
N LEU A 61 -13.00 13.36 3.92
CA LEU A 61 -12.49 14.29 2.91
C LEU A 61 -12.57 13.67 1.50
N LEU A 62 -12.19 12.40 1.34
CA LEU A 62 -12.32 11.69 0.07
C LEU A 62 -13.78 11.65 -0.40
N GLY A 63 -14.74 11.32 0.50
CA GLY A 63 -16.17 11.32 0.20
C GLY A 63 -16.65 12.67 -0.34
N ARG A 64 -16.31 13.76 0.34
CA ARG A 64 -16.66 15.12 -0.12
C ARG A 64 -16.10 15.46 -1.50
N LEU A 65 -14.86 15.05 -1.77
CA LEU A 65 -14.22 15.33 -3.06
C LEU A 65 -14.84 14.53 -4.21
N THR A 66 -15.41 13.35 -3.93
CA THR A 66 -16.12 12.55 -4.94
C THR A 66 -17.54 13.02 -5.22
N GLU A 67 -18.11 13.89 -4.40
CA GLU A 67 -19.43 14.49 -4.68
C GLU A 67 -19.41 15.52 -5.82
N GLY A 68 -18.29 16.14 -6.13
CA GLY A 68 -18.27 17.24 -7.09
C GLY A 68 -16.99 17.46 -7.89
N LEU A 69 -15.88 16.82 -7.51
CA LEU A 69 -14.59 17.03 -8.17
C LEU A 69 -14.21 15.90 -9.14
N VAL A 70 -14.33 14.65 -8.69
CA VAL A 70 -14.03 13.45 -9.47
C VAL A 70 -15.17 12.45 -9.31
N PRO A 71 -15.80 11.98 -10.42
CA PRO A 71 -16.91 11.04 -10.30
C PRO A 71 -16.51 9.77 -9.52
N ARG A 72 -17.38 9.33 -8.61
CA ARG A 72 -17.15 8.12 -7.77
C ARG A 72 -16.86 6.87 -8.62
N GLU A 73 -17.55 6.75 -9.75
CA GLU A 73 -17.40 5.63 -10.68
C GLU A 73 -16.07 5.57 -11.43
N ASP A 74 -15.33 6.66 -11.50
CA ASP A 74 -14.00 6.72 -12.10
C ASP A 74 -12.91 6.21 -11.15
N LEU A 75 -13.25 6.03 -9.87
CA LEU A 75 -12.31 5.63 -8.83
C LEU A 75 -12.55 4.20 -8.35
N VAL A 76 -11.46 3.51 -8.06
CA VAL A 76 -11.41 2.29 -7.26
C VAL A 76 -11.01 2.68 -5.85
N ILE A 77 -11.99 2.80 -4.95
CA ILE A 77 -11.75 3.18 -3.56
C ILE A 77 -11.42 1.94 -2.74
N ALA A 78 -10.21 1.92 -2.18
CA ALA A 78 -9.76 0.92 -1.22
C ALA A 78 -9.73 1.53 0.19
N THR A 79 -10.43 0.91 1.15
CA THR A 79 -10.31 1.28 2.57
C THR A 79 -9.99 0.07 3.44
N LYS A 80 -9.64 0.32 4.70
CA LYS A 80 -9.18 -0.71 5.63
C LYS A 80 -9.87 -0.55 6.98
N ALA A 81 -10.02 -1.69 7.68
CA ALA A 81 -10.46 -1.75 9.07
C ALA A 81 -9.70 -2.82 9.85
N GLY A 82 -9.86 -2.83 11.17
CA GLY A 82 -9.23 -3.81 12.06
C GLY A 82 -7.99 -3.31 12.79
N SER A 83 -7.45 -2.14 12.46
CA SER A 83 -6.54 -1.41 13.35
C SER A 83 -7.34 -0.51 14.27
N VAL A 84 -6.92 -0.39 15.54
CA VAL A 84 -7.61 0.44 16.53
C VAL A 84 -6.61 1.30 17.30
N LEU A 85 -7.04 2.50 17.70
CA LEU A 85 -6.23 3.44 18.49
C LEU A 85 -6.57 3.34 20.00
N ALA A 86 -6.85 2.13 20.50
CA ALA A 86 -7.15 1.90 21.90
C ALA A 86 -5.89 1.72 22.75
N ALA A 87 -6.00 2.04 24.06
CA ALA A 87 -4.86 1.96 24.96
C ALA A 87 -4.43 0.52 25.26
N ASP A 88 -5.38 -0.42 25.26
CA ASP A 88 -5.20 -1.82 25.64
C ASP A 88 -4.94 -2.75 24.44
N ARG A 89 -5.26 -2.31 23.21
CA ARG A 89 -5.05 -3.10 22.00
C ARG A 89 -4.82 -2.23 20.76
N ARG A 90 -4.15 -2.80 19.76
CA ARG A 90 -3.85 -2.13 18.50
C ARG A 90 -4.61 -2.72 17.31
N VAL A 91 -5.25 -3.87 17.49
CA VAL A 91 -6.00 -4.59 16.46
C VAL A 91 -7.29 -5.16 17.03
N ASP A 92 -8.34 -5.22 16.21
CA ASP A 92 -9.61 -5.88 16.50
C ASP A 92 -10.19 -6.48 15.23
N GLY A 93 -9.97 -7.78 15.05
CA GLY A 93 -10.46 -8.56 13.91
C GLY A 93 -11.86 -9.14 14.11
N SER A 94 -12.53 -8.81 15.23
CA SER A 94 -13.86 -9.35 15.53
C SER A 94 -14.89 -8.91 14.49
N ARG A 95 -15.82 -9.80 14.15
CA ARG A 95 -16.92 -9.51 13.23
C ARG A 95 -17.70 -8.27 13.62
N ARG A 96 -17.95 -8.11 14.93
CA ARG A 96 -18.67 -6.95 15.45
C ARG A 96 -17.94 -5.67 15.08
N HIS A 97 -16.64 -5.57 15.40
CA HIS A 97 -15.86 -4.38 15.13
C HIS A 97 -15.76 -4.12 13.61
N LEU A 98 -15.38 -5.13 12.85
CA LEU A 98 -15.15 -4.99 11.42
C LEU A 98 -16.38 -4.50 10.66
N LEU A 99 -17.57 -5.08 10.92
CA LEU A 99 -18.79 -4.65 10.24
C LEU A 99 -19.25 -3.26 10.66
N THR A 100 -19.08 -2.90 11.94
CA THR A 100 -19.36 -1.54 12.41
C THR A 100 -18.40 -0.52 11.78
N ALA A 101 -17.12 -0.87 11.67
CA ALA A 101 -16.13 -0.01 11.03
C ALA A 101 -16.42 0.18 9.53
N LEU A 102 -16.84 -0.88 8.82
CA LEU A 102 -17.22 -0.78 7.42
C LEU A 102 -18.43 0.14 7.23
N ASP A 103 -19.46 0.00 8.04
CA ASP A 103 -20.65 0.85 7.95
C ASP A 103 -20.29 2.33 8.19
N ALA A 104 -19.45 2.61 9.20
CA ALA A 104 -18.94 3.95 9.46
C ALA A 104 -18.05 4.50 8.33
N SER A 105 -17.23 3.64 7.69
CA SER A 105 -16.43 4.04 6.53
C SER A 105 -17.30 4.42 5.33
N LEU A 106 -18.37 3.64 5.06
CA LEU A 106 -19.32 3.94 3.98
C LEU A 106 -20.04 5.26 4.22
N GLU A 107 -20.44 5.54 5.48
CA GLU A 107 -21.05 6.81 5.87
C GLU A 107 -20.10 7.99 5.63
N ARG A 108 -18.83 7.89 6.07
CA ARG A 108 -17.81 8.94 5.84
C ARG A 108 -17.49 9.17 4.37
N LEU A 109 -17.43 8.08 3.60
CA LEU A 109 -17.16 8.12 2.16
C LEU A 109 -18.39 8.56 1.33
N GLY A 110 -19.57 8.66 1.92
CA GLY A 110 -20.80 9.04 1.21
C GLY A 110 -21.21 8.05 0.11
N THR A 111 -20.96 6.76 0.30
CA THR A 111 -21.19 5.73 -0.72
C THR A 111 -21.80 4.46 -0.12
N GLU A 112 -22.53 3.69 -0.93
CA GLU A 112 -23.09 2.42 -0.50
C GLU A 112 -22.10 1.24 -0.55
N TYR A 113 -20.95 1.42 -1.22
CA TYR A 113 -19.95 0.37 -1.36
C TYR A 113 -18.55 0.93 -1.52
N VAL A 114 -17.57 0.11 -1.13
CA VAL A 114 -16.16 0.28 -1.52
C VAL A 114 -15.76 -0.79 -2.54
N ASP A 115 -14.80 -0.45 -3.39
CA ASP A 115 -14.34 -1.41 -4.41
C ASP A 115 -13.45 -2.48 -3.80
N LEU A 116 -12.57 -2.10 -2.87
CA LEU A 116 -11.68 -3.00 -2.16
C LEU A 116 -11.73 -2.71 -0.66
N TRP A 117 -12.10 -3.71 0.14
CA TRP A 117 -12.03 -3.61 1.60
C TRP A 117 -10.97 -4.55 2.15
N GLN A 118 -10.04 -4.02 2.95
CA GLN A 118 -8.88 -4.77 3.43
C GLN A 118 -8.84 -4.84 4.96
N LEU A 119 -8.41 -5.98 5.49
CA LEU A 119 -7.97 -6.03 6.89
C LEU A 119 -6.66 -5.28 7.02
N HIS A 120 -6.58 -4.32 7.95
CA HIS A 120 -5.41 -3.47 8.12
C HIS A 120 -4.22 -4.22 8.73
N ALA A 121 -4.49 -5.19 9.62
CA ALA A 121 -3.48 -6.04 10.25
C ALA A 121 -4.09 -7.35 10.75
N PHE A 122 -3.25 -8.35 10.99
CA PHE A 122 -3.63 -9.61 11.60
C PHE A 122 -3.93 -9.42 13.10
N ASP A 123 -5.08 -9.93 13.57
CA ASP A 123 -5.43 -9.99 14.99
C ASP A 123 -5.17 -11.40 15.53
N PRO A 124 -4.18 -11.59 16.41
CA PRO A 124 -3.88 -12.91 17.00
C PRO A 124 -4.90 -13.37 18.03
N HIS A 125 -5.78 -12.49 18.49
CA HIS A 125 -6.75 -12.77 19.54
C HIS A 125 -8.14 -13.12 19.03
N THR A 126 -8.44 -12.80 17.76
CA THR A 126 -9.68 -13.18 17.10
C THR A 126 -9.45 -14.43 16.23
N PRO A 127 -10.32 -15.47 16.32
CA PRO A 127 -10.26 -16.58 15.39
C PRO A 127 -10.29 -16.08 13.93
N LEU A 128 -9.30 -16.49 13.12
CA LEU A 128 -9.18 -16.03 11.73
C LEU A 128 -10.44 -16.31 10.91
N GLU A 129 -11.11 -17.41 11.21
CA GLU A 129 -12.35 -17.84 10.56
C GLU A 129 -13.49 -16.82 10.79
N GLU A 130 -13.60 -16.23 11.99
CA GLU A 130 -14.58 -15.20 12.28
C GLU A 130 -14.31 -13.93 11.48
N THR A 131 -13.04 -13.52 11.43
CA THR A 131 -12.56 -12.37 10.65
C THR A 131 -12.85 -12.55 9.15
N LEU A 132 -12.54 -13.72 8.59
CA LEU A 132 -12.78 -14.02 7.18
C LEU A 132 -14.27 -14.09 6.83
N GLN A 133 -15.12 -14.57 7.76
CA GLN A 133 -16.57 -14.51 7.60
C GLN A 133 -17.10 -13.08 7.55
N ALA A 134 -16.49 -12.13 8.29
CA ALA A 134 -16.85 -10.72 8.16
C ALA A 134 -16.54 -10.15 6.78
N LEU A 135 -15.40 -10.54 6.18
CA LEU A 135 -15.07 -10.17 4.80
C LEU A 135 -16.08 -10.76 3.80
N ASP A 136 -16.47 -12.03 3.97
CA ASP A 136 -17.47 -12.65 3.10
C ASP A 136 -18.84 -11.97 3.22
N LEU A 137 -19.26 -11.60 4.42
CA LEU A 137 -20.49 -10.82 4.65
C LEU A 137 -20.45 -9.44 4.00
N ALA A 138 -19.30 -8.76 4.00
CA ALA A 138 -19.16 -7.47 3.34
C ALA A 138 -19.38 -7.58 1.82
N VAL A 139 -18.85 -8.63 1.19
CA VAL A 139 -19.05 -8.86 -0.25
C VAL A 139 -20.46 -9.34 -0.57
N THR A 140 -20.98 -10.30 0.19
CA THR A 140 -22.33 -10.86 -0.08
C THR A 140 -23.45 -9.85 0.16
N SER A 141 -23.24 -8.89 1.08
CA SER A 141 -24.18 -7.76 1.28
C SER A 141 -24.03 -6.64 0.25
N GLY A 142 -23.00 -6.69 -0.61
CA GLY A 142 -22.72 -5.65 -1.61
C GLY A 142 -21.97 -4.43 -1.10
N ARG A 143 -21.62 -4.35 0.20
CA ARG A 143 -20.87 -3.24 0.81
C ARG A 143 -19.41 -3.17 0.38
N ALA A 144 -18.83 -4.27 -0.05
CA ALA A 144 -17.52 -4.32 -0.69
C ALA A 144 -17.61 -5.13 -1.98
N ARG A 145 -16.87 -4.74 -3.03
CA ARG A 145 -16.81 -5.51 -4.28
C ARG A 145 -15.75 -6.58 -4.22
N TYR A 146 -14.60 -6.27 -3.63
CA TYR A 146 -13.46 -7.16 -3.43
C TYR A 146 -12.94 -7.01 -2.01
N VAL A 147 -12.22 -8.02 -1.54
CA VAL A 147 -11.59 -8.03 -0.21
C VAL A 147 -10.12 -8.39 -0.31
N GLY A 148 -9.33 -7.88 0.64
CA GLY A 148 -7.90 -8.11 0.71
C GLY A 148 -7.38 -8.10 2.14
N LEU A 149 -6.07 -8.28 2.27
CA LEU A 149 -5.36 -8.27 3.54
C LEU A 149 -4.23 -7.24 3.51
N SER A 150 -3.84 -6.73 4.66
CA SER A 150 -2.66 -5.89 4.83
C SER A 150 -1.88 -6.32 6.07
N ASN A 151 -0.55 -6.26 6.00
CA ASN A 151 0.35 -6.60 7.10
C ASN A 151 0.17 -8.03 7.65
N PHE A 152 -0.06 -9.00 6.76
CA PHE A 152 -0.09 -10.43 7.06
C PHE A 152 1.24 -11.07 6.64
N SER A 153 1.79 -11.96 7.49
CA SER A 153 2.93 -12.80 7.12
C SER A 153 2.53 -13.85 6.07
N GLY A 154 3.52 -14.49 5.44
CA GLY A 154 3.27 -15.50 4.39
C GLY A 154 2.38 -16.65 4.86
N TRP A 155 2.63 -17.20 6.07
CA TRP A 155 1.81 -18.28 6.61
C TRP A 155 0.38 -17.84 6.96
N GLN A 156 0.19 -16.60 7.45
CA GLN A 156 -1.13 -16.04 7.74
C GLN A 156 -1.92 -15.84 6.46
N LEU A 157 -1.27 -15.31 5.43
CA LEU A 157 -1.85 -15.13 4.10
C LEU A 157 -2.31 -16.47 3.50
N ALA A 158 -1.42 -17.47 3.51
CA ALA A 158 -1.71 -18.79 2.99
C ALA A 158 -2.84 -19.47 3.76
N LYS A 159 -2.84 -19.39 5.10
CA LYS A 159 -3.92 -19.92 5.94
C LYS A 159 -5.26 -19.26 5.62
N ALA A 160 -5.31 -17.93 5.50
CA ALA A 160 -6.52 -17.19 5.20
C ALA A 160 -7.11 -17.59 3.84
N ALA A 161 -6.28 -17.57 2.80
CA ALA A 161 -6.73 -17.92 1.45
C ALA A 161 -7.16 -19.38 1.31
N THR A 162 -6.42 -20.30 1.92
CA THR A 162 -6.77 -21.74 1.92
C THR A 162 -8.11 -21.98 2.62
N TRP A 163 -8.34 -21.29 3.74
CA TRP A 163 -9.63 -21.38 4.43
C TRP A 163 -10.78 -20.90 3.55
N GLN A 164 -10.64 -19.76 2.87
CA GLN A 164 -11.68 -19.26 1.96
C GLN A 164 -11.94 -20.22 0.79
N LEU A 165 -10.91 -20.88 0.27
CA LEU A 165 -11.09 -21.87 -0.81
C LEU A 165 -11.79 -23.15 -0.35
N ALA A 166 -11.58 -23.55 0.91
CA ALA A 166 -12.09 -24.80 1.48
C ALA A 166 -13.45 -24.64 2.19
N ALA A 167 -13.79 -23.44 2.66
CA ALA A 167 -14.99 -23.22 3.46
C ALA A 167 -16.26 -23.36 2.60
N PRO A 168 -17.24 -24.20 3.02
CA PRO A 168 -18.49 -24.37 2.29
C PRO A 168 -19.26 -23.04 2.21
N GLY A 169 -19.72 -22.69 1.00
CA GLY A 169 -20.52 -21.48 0.78
C GLY A 169 -19.73 -20.18 0.62
N VAL A 170 -18.46 -20.14 0.97
CA VAL A 170 -17.59 -18.99 0.71
C VAL A 170 -17.15 -18.99 -0.75
N ARG A 171 -17.44 -17.92 -1.48
CA ARG A 171 -17.15 -17.80 -2.92
C ARG A 171 -16.19 -16.65 -3.23
N ASN A 172 -15.92 -15.79 -2.24
CA ASN A 172 -15.12 -14.60 -2.43
C ASN A 172 -13.65 -14.92 -2.14
N ARG A 173 -12.79 -14.63 -3.12
CA ARG A 173 -11.34 -14.82 -2.98
C ARG A 173 -10.70 -13.51 -2.51
N LEU A 174 -9.63 -13.62 -1.74
CA LEU A 174 -8.76 -12.49 -1.44
C LEU A 174 -8.15 -11.98 -2.75
N ALA A 175 -8.37 -10.71 -3.05
CA ALA A 175 -7.92 -10.09 -4.29
C ALA A 175 -6.51 -9.48 -4.17
N SER A 176 -6.15 -9.02 -2.96
CA SER A 176 -4.91 -8.28 -2.73
C SER A 176 -4.26 -8.59 -1.39
N THR A 177 -2.96 -8.34 -1.34
CA THR A 177 -2.24 -8.10 -0.08
C THR A 177 -1.50 -6.78 -0.16
N GLN A 178 -1.62 -5.93 0.89
CA GLN A 178 -0.90 -4.67 0.97
C GLN A 178 0.19 -4.77 2.03
N MET A 179 1.45 -4.51 1.62
CA MET A 179 2.63 -4.69 2.47
C MET A 179 3.63 -3.56 2.25
N GLU A 180 4.41 -3.22 3.27
CA GLU A 180 5.56 -2.36 3.07
C GLU A 180 6.57 -3.03 2.14
N TYR A 181 6.87 -2.37 1.01
CA TYR A 181 7.82 -2.88 0.02
C TYR A 181 8.56 -1.74 -0.69
N SER A 182 9.86 -1.78 -0.62
CA SER A 182 10.78 -0.82 -1.24
C SER A 182 12.19 -1.40 -1.29
N LEU A 183 13.14 -0.69 -1.89
CA LEU A 183 14.57 -1.03 -1.83
C LEU A 183 15.14 -1.11 -0.40
N LEU A 184 14.49 -0.48 0.60
CA LEU A 184 14.89 -0.55 2.02
C LEU A 184 14.14 -1.64 2.81
N GLN A 185 13.05 -2.16 2.26
CA GLN A 185 12.25 -3.21 2.92
C GLN A 185 11.84 -4.26 1.90
N ARG A 186 12.62 -5.33 1.82
CA ARG A 186 12.42 -6.43 0.86
C ARG A 186 11.94 -7.73 1.53
N GLY A 187 11.61 -7.68 2.82
CA GLY A 187 11.16 -8.87 3.57
C GLY A 187 9.96 -9.60 2.98
N VAL A 188 9.11 -8.89 2.21
CA VAL A 188 7.97 -9.53 1.51
C VAL A 188 8.38 -10.58 0.49
N GLU A 189 9.60 -10.48 -0.08
CA GLU A 189 10.10 -11.38 -1.11
C GLU A 189 10.33 -12.81 -0.59
N ARG A 190 10.54 -12.95 0.73
CA ARG A 190 10.80 -14.25 1.35
C ARG A 190 9.59 -15.17 1.34
N GLU A 191 8.43 -14.69 1.78
CA GLU A 191 7.24 -15.53 1.97
C GLU A 191 5.97 -14.91 1.39
N VAL A 192 5.74 -13.61 1.61
CA VAL A 192 4.47 -12.98 1.26
C VAL A 192 4.27 -12.90 -0.24
N LEU A 193 5.29 -12.45 -0.96
CA LEU A 193 5.20 -12.32 -2.43
C LEU A 193 5.05 -13.68 -3.13
N PRO A 194 5.84 -14.73 -2.82
CA PRO A 194 5.61 -16.07 -3.35
C PRO A 194 4.21 -16.60 -3.05
N ALA A 195 3.74 -16.45 -1.80
CA ALA A 195 2.39 -16.88 -1.41
C ALA A 195 1.31 -16.10 -2.17
N ALA A 196 1.45 -14.78 -2.31
CA ALA A 196 0.49 -13.96 -3.05
C ALA A 196 0.40 -14.37 -4.52
N LEU A 197 1.53 -14.62 -5.16
CA LEU A 197 1.61 -15.08 -6.57
C LEU A 197 0.92 -16.45 -6.76
N ASP A 198 1.21 -17.42 -5.90
CA ASP A 198 0.62 -18.76 -5.93
C ASP A 198 -0.91 -18.70 -5.75
N LEU A 199 -1.36 -17.92 -4.77
CA LEU A 199 -2.77 -17.75 -4.42
C LEU A 199 -3.52 -16.78 -5.36
N GLY A 200 -2.82 -16.10 -6.27
CA GLY A 200 -3.40 -15.21 -7.26
C GLY A 200 -3.83 -13.85 -6.72
N MET A 201 -3.20 -13.37 -5.65
CA MET A 201 -3.42 -12.03 -5.10
C MET A 201 -2.48 -11.01 -5.74
N GLY A 202 -2.96 -9.77 -5.90
CA GLY A 202 -2.13 -8.64 -6.30
C GLY A 202 -1.41 -8.03 -5.09
N LEU A 203 -0.12 -7.71 -5.23
CA LEU A 203 0.62 -6.98 -4.20
C LEU A 203 0.46 -5.47 -4.41
N LEU A 204 0.09 -4.78 -3.33
CA LEU A 204 0.00 -3.32 -3.24
C LEU A 204 1.11 -2.81 -2.30
N PRO A 205 2.28 -2.43 -2.81
CA PRO A 205 3.36 -1.90 -1.98
C PRO A 205 2.95 -0.62 -1.24
N SER A 206 2.96 -0.64 0.09
CA SER A 206 2.90 0.56 0.91
C SER A 206 4.32 1.09 1.17
N SER A 207 4.45 2.38 1.47
CA SER A 207 5.74 3.05 1.69
C SER A 207 6.81 2.78 0.60
N PRO A 208 6.48 2.85 -0.69
CA PRO A 208 7.37 2.42 -1.78
C PRO A 208 8.67 3.24 -1.88
N LEU A 209 8.74 4.38 -1.21
CA LEU A 209 9.93 5.24 -1.09
C LEU A 209 10.68 5.07 0.25
N GLY A 210 10.47 3.95 0.97
CA GLY A 210 11.08 3.76 2.29
C GLY A 210 10.74 4.92 3.22
N ARG A 211 9.46 5.27 3.31
CA ARG A 211 8.94 6.39 4.14
C ARG A 211 9.52 7.75 3.76
N GLY A 212 9.99 7.87 2.52
CA GLY A 212 10.59 9.07 1.95
C GLY A 212 12.13 9.11 2.02
N VAL A 213 12.78 8.11 2.56
CA VAL A 213 14.24 8.05 2.67
C VAL A 213 14.90 7.86 1.30
N LEU A 214 14.31 7.06 0.44
CA LEU A 214 14.80 6.81 -0.93
C LEU A 214 14.75 8.00 -1.88
N THR A 215 14.17 9.14 -1.45
CA THR A 215 14.27 10.39 -2.20
C THR A 215 15.65 11.07 -2.05
N GLY A 216 16.51 10.57 -1.16
CA GLY A 216 17.81 11.11 -0.87
C GLY A 216 17.82 12.36 0.04
N LYS A 217 16.66 12.86 0.47
CA LYS A 217 16.56 14.13 1.25
C LYS A 217 17.19 14.05 2.65
N TYR A 218 17.41 12.85 3.18
CA TYR A 218 18.02 12.66 4.51
C TYR A 218 19.53 12.41 4.47
N ARG A 219 20.18 12.48 3.29
CA ARG A 219 21.62 12.16 3.12
C ARG A 219 22.55 13.03 3.96
N HIS A 220 22.23 14.31 4.15
CA HIS A 220 23.12 15.26 4.81
C HIS A 220 22.52 15.86 6.08
N ALA A 221 21.19 15.97 6.13
CA ALA A 221 20.46 16.51 7.28
C ALA A 221 19.01 16.08 7.22
N THR A 222 18.28 16.19 8.33
CA THR A 222 16.83 16.00 8.37
C THR A 222 16.15 17.32 8.03
N PRO A 223 15.50 17.48 6.85
CA PRO A 223 14.81 18.72 6.49
C PRO A 223 13.69 19.02 7.50
N ALA A 224 13.56 20.28 7.90
CA ALA A 224 12.61 20.70 8.93
C ALA A 224 11.13 20.44 8.54
N ASP A 225 10.84 20.44 7.24
CA ASP A 225 9.51 20.14 6.67
C ASP A 225 9.30 18.67 6.35
N SER A 226 10.19 17.77 6.80
CA SER A 226 10.11 16.33 6.51
C SER A 226 9.40 15.53 7.60
N ARG A 227 8.98 14.31 7.26
CA ARG A 227 8.45 13.36 8.25
C ARG A 227 9.45 13.03 9.36
N GLY A 228 10.75 13.01 9.05
CA GLY A 228 11.81 12.75 10.02
C GLY A 228 11.98 13.88 11.06
N ALA A 229 11.49 15.10 10.77
CA ALA A 229 11.46 16.21 11.72
C ALA A 229 10.11 16.34 12.47
N SER A 230 9.08 15.57 12.06
CA SER A 230 7.77 15.58 12.69
C SER A 230 7.77 14.76 13.98
N GLU A 231 7.31 15.32 15.09
CA GLU A 231 7.29 14.65 16.40
C GLU A 231 6.57 13.27 16.35
N HIS A 232 5.47 13.19 15.63
CA HIS A 232 4.66 11.96 15.53
C HIS A 232 5.13 10.97 14.44
N LEU A 233 5.89 11.44 13.42
CA LEU A 233 6.36 10.60 12.31
C LEU A 233 7.86 10.28 12.36
N ALA A 234 8.66 11.00 13.15
CA ALA A 234 10.09 10.71 13.27
C ALA A 234 10.38 9.26 13.68
N PRO A 235 9.68 8.65 14.66
CA PRO A 235 9.87 7.23 15.00
C PRO A 235 9.55 6.27 13.85
N PHE A 236 8.66 6.69 12.94
CA PHE A 236 8.32 5.91 11.75
C PHE A 236 9.43 5.93 10.70
N VAL A 237 10.19 7.02 10.59
CA VAL A 237 11.30 7.16 9.61
C VAL A 237 12.62 6.60 10.16
N ALA A 238 12.87 6.75 11.45
CA ALA A 238 14.13 6.42 12.10
C ALA A 238 14.73 5.04 11.76
N PRO A 239 13.95 3.94 11.62
CA PRO A 239 14.50 2.63 11.27
C PRO A 239 15.22 2.57 9.91
N TYR A 240 15.02 3.56 9.04
CA TYR A 240 15.63 3.64 7.71
C TYR A 240 16.72 4.73 7.60
N LEU A 241 17.23 5.20 8.73
CA LEU A 241 18.31 6.20 8.78
C LEU A 241 19.65 5.59 9.22
N ASP A 242 19.81 4.28 9.12
CA ASP A 242 21.05 3.58 9.44
C ASP A 242 22.04 3.58 8.26
N GLU A 243 23.24 3.07 8.50
CA GLU A 243 24.31 2.99 7.50
C GLU A 243 23.94 2.07 6.31
N THR A 244 23.18 1.00 6.55
CA THR A 244 22.74 0.07 5.50
C THR A 244 21.78 0.76 4.55
N ALA A 245 20.79 1.46 5.08
CA ALA A 245 19.89 2.29 4.28
C ALA A 245 20.66 3.38 3.53
N GLY A 246 21.66 4.00 4.17
CA GLY A 246 22.53 4.99 3.55
C GLY A 246 23.22 4.49 2.28
N ARG A 247 23.75 3.26 2.29
CA ARG A 247 24.37 2.64 1.09
C ARG A 247 23.37 2.45 -0.05
N VAL A 248 22.15 2.00 0.27
CA VAL A 248 21.10 1.85 -0.73
C VAL A 248 20.68 3.20 -1.32
N VAL A 249 20.52 4.22 -0.49
CA VAL A 249 20.19 5.60 -0.93
C VAL A 249 21.29 6.16 -1.85
N GLU A 250 22.56 5.90 -1.54
CA GLU A 250 23.69 6.34 -2.38
C GLU A 250 23.64 5.66 -3.75
N ALA A 251 23.38 4.36 -3.80
CA ALA A 251 23.22 3.62 -5.06
C ALA A 251 22.06 4.14 -5.90
N VAL A 252 20.90 4.42 -5.25
CA VAL A 252 19.73 5.01 -5.91
C VAL A 252 20.06 6.40 -6.50
N THR A 253 20.80 7.22 -5.75
CA THR A 253 21.21 8.55 -6.21
C THR A 253 22.19 8.47 -7.38
N THR A 254 23.19 7.59 -7.30
CA THR A 254 24.16 7.36 -8.39
C THR A 254 23.45 6.88 -9.67
N ALA A 255 22.48 5.96 -9.53
CA ALA A 255 21.67 5.53 -10.66
C ALA A 255 20.82 6.67 -11.26
N ALA A 256 20.26 7.52 -10.40
CA ALA A 256 19.48 8.69 -10.81
C ALA A 256 20.33 9.70 -11.60
N ASP A 257 21.51 10.02 -11.10
CA ASP A 257 22.47 10.91 -11.77
C ASP A 257 22.87 10.35 -13.16
N GLY A 258 23.18 9.04 -13.24
CA GLY A 258 23.55 8.38 -14.48
C GLY A 258 22.43 8.35 -15.52
N LEU A 259 21.16 8.34 -15.08
CA LEU A 259 19.97 8.35 -15.94
C LEU A 259 19.40 9.75 -16.18
N ALA A 260 19.97 10.79 -15.57
CA ALA A 260 19.45 12.17 -15.58
C ALA A 260 17.98 12.26 -15.10
N VAL A 261 17.63 11.50 -14.05
CA VAL A 261 16.32 11.48 -13.39
C VAL A 261 16.47 11.69 -11.89
N THR A 262 15.37 11.73 -11.14
CA THR A 262 15.41 11.88 -9.69
C THR A 262 15.55 10.54 -8.95
N PRO A 263 16.14 10.49 -7.74
CA PRO A 263 16.16 9.30 -6.90
C PRO A 263 14.76 8.71 -6.64
N LEU A 264 13.76 9.58 -6.48
CA LEU A 264 12.34 9.20 -6.37
C LEU A 264 11.88 8.36 -7.57
N GLN A 265 12.21 8.80 -8.79
CA GLN A 265 11.81 8.10 -10.02
C GLN A 265 12.50 6.73 -10.11
N VAL A 266 13.77 6.64 -9.76
CA VAL A 266 14.50 5.35 -9.73
C VAL A 266 13.85 4.38 -8.75
N ALA A 267 13.64 4.81 -7.50
CA ALA A 267 13.09 3.95 -6.45
C ALA A 267 11.66 3.49 -6.75
N LEU A 268 10.79 4.39 -7.25
CA LEU A 268 9.43 4.02 -7.63
C LEU A 268 9.38 3.13 -8.86
N SER A 269 10.20 3.37 -9.89
CA SER A 269 10.26 2.49 -11.07
C SER A 269 10.69 1.08 -10.66
N TRP A 270 11.67 0.97 -9.77
CA TRP A 270 12.14 -0.33 -9.29
C TRP A 270 10.99 -1.14 -8.66
N VAL A 271 10.24 -0.57 -7.69
CA VAL A 271 9.18 -1.30 -7.00
C VAL A 271 7.93 -1.51 -7.88
N ARG A 272 7.59 -0.53 -8.74
CA ARG A 272 6.44 -0.63 -9.65
C ARG A 272 6.55 -1.80 -10.63
N ASP A 273 7.78 -2.08 -11.08
CA ASP A 273 8.04 -3.07 -12.13
C ASP A 273 8.49 -4.43 -11.56
N ARG A 274 8.38 -4.63 -10.22
CA ARG A 274 8.64 -5.95 -9.60
C ARG A 274 7.53 -6.94 -9.96
N PRO A 275 7.91 -8.23 -10.20
CA PRO A 275 6.92 -9.29 -10.41
C PRO A 275 5.89 -9.34 -9.28
N GLY A 276 4.62 -9.50 -9.62
CA GLY A 276 3.52 -9.59 -8.65
C GLY A 276 3.03 -8.26 -8.09
N VAL A 277 3.75 -7.16 -8.31
CA VAL A 277 3.30 -5.83 -7.93
C VAL A 277 2.20 -5.34 -8.86
N THR A 278 1.05 -5.02 -8.28
CA THR A 278 -0.07 -4.40 -9.02
C THR A 278 0.08 -2.89 -9.05
N ALA A 279 0.15 -2.24 -7.88
CA ALA A 279 0.21 -0.79 -7.76
C ALA A 279 0.89 -0.36 -6.45
N PRO A 280 2.07 0.28 -6.47
CA PRO A 280 2.60 0.98 -5.31
C PRO A 280 1.70 2.15 -4.89
N ILE A 281 1.47 2.29 -3.58
CA ILE A 281 0.63 3.36 -3.01
C ILE A 281 1.50 4.58 -2.73
N LEU A 282 1.23 5.66 -3.45
CA LEU A 282 1.97 6.92 -3.37
C LEU A 282 1.43 7.77 -2.22
N GLY A 283 2.30 8.15 -1.28
CA GLY A 283 1.98 9.09 -0.20
C GLY A 283 2.65 10.44 -0.44
N ALA A 284 1.89 11.45 -0.83
CA ALA A 284 2.36 12.82 -0.99
C ALA A 284 1.73 13.74 0.07
N ARG A 285 2.40 14.84 0.42
CA ARG A 285 1.83 15.92 1.24
C ARG A 285 1.36 17.09 0.37
N THR A 286 1.96 17.22 -0.82
CA THR A 286 1.63 18.28 -1.77
C THR A 286 1.39 17.70 -3.17
N GLU A 287 0.58 18.41 -3.97
CA GLU A 287 0.32 18.09 -5.37
C GLU A 287 1.62 18.03 -6.17
N ALA A 288 2.56 18.95 -5.91
CA ALA A 288 3.87 18.95 -6.57
C ALA A 288 4.65 17.65 -6.31
N GLN A 289 4.63 17.12 -5.07
CA GLN A 289 5.24 15.83 -4.74
C GLN A 289 4.54 14.69 -5.46
N LEU A 290 3.20 14.72 -5.57
CA LEU A 290 2.45 13.71 -6.30
C LEU A 290 2.78 13.74 -7.80
N ARG A 291 2.80 14.92 -8.43
CA ARG A 291 3.18 15.06 -9.85
C ARG A 291 4.60 14.55 -10.12
N ALA A 292 5.53 14.83 -9.22
CA ALA A 292 6.88 14.28 -9.30
C ALA A 292 6.88 12.75 -9.23
N ALA A 293 6.02 12.15 -8.39
CA ALA A 293 5.87 10.71 -8.33
C ALA A 293 5.16 10.12 -9.55
N LEU A 294 4.15 10.80 -10.10
CA LEU A 294 3.43 10.36 -11.31
C LEU A 294 4.31 10.41 -12.57
N SER A 295 5.36 11.24 -12.60
CA SER A 295 6.28 11.30 -13.74
C SER A 295 7.05 9.98 -13.99
N VAL A 296 7.02 9.07 -13.02
CA VAL A 296 7.62 7.73 -13.15
C VAL A 296 6.92 6.87 -14.22
N GLU A 297 5.70 7.23 -14.61
CA GLU A 297 4.86 6.45 -15.53
C GLU A 297 5.59 6.04 -16.83
N THR A 298 6.44 6.89 -17.36
CA THR A 298 7.16 6.66 -18.61
C THR A 298 8.58 6.12 -18.42
N LEU A 299 9.09 6.03 -17.20
CA LEU A 299 10.46 5.58 -16.93
C LEU A 299 10.51 4.05 -16.78
N SER A 300 11.36 3.41 -17.56
CA SER A 300 11.78 2.02 -17.38
C SER A 300 13.26 1.97 -17.05
N LEU A 301 13.61 1.28 -15.96
CA LEU A 301 15.02 1.13 -15.58
C LEU A 301 15.73 0.14 -16.50
N PRO A 302 16.95 0.46 -17.00
CA PRO A 302 17.80 -0.52 -17.67
C PRO A 302 18.06 -1.73 -16.78
N ASP A 303 18.24 -2.92 -17.39
CA ASP A 303 18.42 -4.16 -16.68
C ASP A 303 19.67 -4.18 -15.77
N GLU A 304 20.75 -3.51 -16.21
CA GLU A 304 21.97 -3.36 -15.42
C GLU A 304 21.76 -2.55 -14.15
N ILE A 305 21.02 -1.44 -14.27
CA ILE A 305 20.68 -0.58 -13.11
C ILE A 305 19.77 -1.35 -12.16
N ARG A 306 18.76 -2.06 -12.69
CA ARG A 306 17.86 -2.86 -11.85
C ARG A 306 18.62 -3.94 -11.08
N ARG A 307 19.54 -4.67 -11.73
CA ARG A 307 20.37 -5.68 -11.07
C ARG A 307 21.30 -5.07 -10.02
N ALA A 308 21.96 -3.95 -10.31
CA ALA A 308 22.80 -3.27 -9.33
C ALA A 308 22.01 -2.82 -8.09
N LEU A 309 20.77 -2.34 -8.27
CA LEU A 309 19.89 -2.00 -7.15
C LEU A 309 19.41 -3.25 -6.39
N ASP A 310 19.15 -4.35 -7.09
CA ASP A 310 18.82 -5.64 -6.48
C ASP A 310 19.98 -6.14 -5.59
N ASP A 311 21.20 -6.05 -6.06
CA ASP A 311 22.40 -6.51 -5.34
C ASP A 311 22.68 -5.67 -4.08
N VAL A 312 22.67 -4.34 -4.18
CA VAL A 312 22.98 -3.45 -3.05
C VAL A 312 21.91 -3.48 -1.96
N SER A 313 20.68 -3.81 -2.33
CA SER A 313 19.52 -3.90 -1.42
C SER A 313 19.14 -5.34 -1.06
N ALA A 314 19.95 -6.33 -1.46
CA ALA A 314 19.65 -7.74 -1.24
C ALA A 314 19.43 -8.04 0.26
N PRO A 315 18.31 -8.68 0.62
CA PRO A 315 18.09 -9.10 2.00
C PRO A 315 19.07 -10.22 2.36
N VAL A 316 19.48 -10.25 3.63
CA VAL A 316 20.27 -11.37 4.14
C VAL A 316 19.34 -12.58 4.26
N HIS A 317 19.69 -13.65 3.55
CA HIS A 317 18.97 -14.92 3.62
C HIS A 317 19.50 -15.77 4.76
N HIS A 318 18.59 -16.40 5.49
CA HIS A 318 18.90 -17.32 6.59
C HIS A 318 18.19 -18.66 6.35
N TYR A 319 18.61 -19.70 7.08
CA TYR A 319 17.87 -20.97 7.08
C TYR A 319 16.38 -20.73 7.36
N PRO A 320 15.43 -21.36 6.62
CA PRO A 320 15.63 -22.43 5.61
C PRO A 320 15.69 -21.96 4.14
N ASP A 321 16.02 -20.69 3.87
CA ASP A 321 16.00 -20.08 2.53
C ASP A 321 17.19 -20.60 1.68
N HIS A 322 17.26 -21.91 1.47
CA HIS A 322 18.24 -22.54 0.59
C HIS A 322 17.59 -22.88 -0.74
N ASP A 323 18.34 -22.70 -1.81
CA ASP A 323 17.99 -23.29 -3.09
C ASP A 323 18.30 -24.79 -3.07
N TRP A 324 17.33 -25.58 -2.66
CA TRP A 324 17.44 -27.03 -2.58
C TRP A 324 17.63 -27.69 -3.95
N SER A 325 17.42 -26.96 -5.06
CA SER A 325 17.67 -27.47 -6.41
C SER A 325 19.15 -27.50 -6.75
N THR A 326 19.99 -26.82 -5.98
CA THR A 326 21.45 -26.74 -6.17
C THR A 326 22.24 -27.67 -5.23
N LEU A 327 21.57 -28.36 -4.31
CA LEU A 327 22.12 -29.40 -3.43
C LEU A 327 21.88 -30.77 -4.03
#